data_c8443036b1651fce8c64258d6a8b35d4
#
_entry.id   c8443036b1651fce8c64258d6a8b35d4
#
_cell.length_a   1.000
_cell.length_b   1.000
_cell.length_c   1.000
_cell.angle_alpha   90.00
_cell.angle_beta   90.00
_cell.angle_gamma   90.00
#
_symmetry.space_group_name_H-M   'P 1'
#
loop_
_entity.id
_entity.type
_entity.pdbx_description
1 polymer ?
#
loop_
_entity_poly.entity_id
_entity_poly.type
_entity_poly.pdbx_seq_one_letter_code
_entity_poly.pdbx_strand_id
1 'polypeptide(L)'
;MQIGDTMAYNIIFYEKANGESEIWSFLEKLRKKSATSKDARIQYNQTVLCIELLQNNGTMLPENITKHIEENIWELRPGNNRIFYFYYGNNSFILLHSFRKKTQKTPRRQINKAKAESDDYLARKD
;
A
#
# COMPACT_ATOMS: atom_id res chain seq x y z
N MET A 1 31.02 3.21 9.17
CA MET A 1 30.21 3.67 8.12
C MET A 1 28.74 3.38 8.37
N GLN A 2 27.93 4.09 7.79
CA GLN A 2 26.56 4.00 7.97
C GLN A 2 25.90 3.06 7.00
N ILE A 3 25.06 2.22 7.39
CA ILE A 3 24.63 1.26 6.48
C ILE A 3 23.16 1.18 6.38
N GLY A 4 22.55 0.55 6.94
CA GLY A 4 21.25 0.08 6.71
C GLY A 4 20.19 1.13 6.51
N ASP A 5 20.16 2.10 7.36
CA ASP A 5 19.08 3.06 7.33
C ASP A 5 19.03 3.90 6.07
N THR A 6 20.18 4.08 5.40
CA THR A 6 20.17 4.84 4.16
C THR A 6 19.45 4.11 3.04
N MET A 7 19.16 2.82 3.21
CA MET A 7 18.51 2.03 2.17
C MET A 7 17.00 1.97 2.32
N ALA A 8 16.45 2.47 3.42
CA ALA A 8 15.01 2.41 3.61
C ALA A 8 14.28 3.45 2.77
N TYR A 9 13.14 3.06 2.25
CA TYR A 9 12.28 3.96 1.49
C TYR A 9 11.30 4.66 2.42
N ASN A 10 10.83 5.83 1.98
CA ASN A 10 9.75 6.52 2.69
C ASN A 10 8.42 5.91 2.27
N ILE A 11 7.54 5.71 3.22
CA ILE A 11 6.18 5.23 2.95
C ILE A 11 5.23 6.38 3.26
N ILE A 12 4.47 6.79 2.25
CA ILE A 12 3.55 7.92 2.35
C ILE A 12 2.15 7.42 2.03
N PHE A 13 1.17 7.79 2.84
CA PHE A 13 -0.22 7.42 2.61
C PHE A 13 -0.88 8.52 1.78
N TYR A 14 -1.49 8.15 0.67
CA TYR A 14 -2.23 9.07 -0.17
C TYR A 14 -3.39 9.68 0.62
N GLU A 15 -3.53 10.99 0.54
CA GLU A 15 -4.64 11.73 1.15
C GLU A 15 -5.44 12.42 0.06
N LYS A 16 -6.77 12.32 0.16
CA LYS A 16 -7.65 13.05 -0.72
C LYS A 16 -7.55 14.54 -0.43
N ALA A 17 -8.16 15.36 -1.29
CA ALA A 17 -8.12 16.82 -1.11
C ALA A 17 -8.64 17.25 0.26
N ASN A 18 -9.58 16.48 0.84
CA ASN A 18 -10.13 16.80 2.16
C ASN A 18 -9.26 16.29 3.31
N GLY A 19 -8.11 15.70 3.03
CA GLY A 19 -7.18 15.21 4.04
C GLY A 19 -7.42 13.77 4.50
N GLU A 20 -8.48 13.13 3.99
CA GLU A 20 -8.77 11.74 4.36
C GLU A 20 -7.86 10.76 3.64
N SER A 21 -7.43 9.72 4.36
CA SER A 21 -6.63 8.63 3.80
C SER A 21 -7.35 7.31 4.00
N GLU A 22 -7.61 6.61 2.89
CA GLU A 22 -8.23 5.28 2.97
C GLU A 22 -7.28 4.25 3.58
N ILE A 23 -5.96 4.40 3.34
CA ILE A 23 -4.98 3.50 3.95
C ILE A 23 -4.95 3.68 5.47
N TRP A 24 -4.91 4.93 5.93
CA TRP A 24 -4.93 5.21 7.36
C TRP A 24 -6.18 4.62 8.00
N SER A 25 -7.34 4.86 7.40
CA SER A 25 -8.61 4.34 7.92
C SER A 25 -8.64 2.82 7.96
N PHE A 26 -8.11 2.17 6.91
CA PHE A 26 -8.03 0.72 6.85
C PHE A 26 -7.17 0.16 7.98
N LEU A 27 -6.00 0.73 8.18
CA LEU A 27 -5.08 0.28 9.24
C LEU A 27 -5.67 0.51 10.62
N GLU A 28 -6.27 1.68 10.86
CA GLU A 28 -6.86 1.99 12.16
C GLU A 28 -8.04 1.08 12.48
N LYS A 29 -8.86 0.77 11.50
CA LYS A 29 -9.97 -0.14 11.69
C LYS A 29 -9.49 -1.53 12.10
N LEU A 30 -8.47 -2.05 11.42
CA LEU A 30 -7.91 -3.35 11.78
C LEU A 30 -7.25 -3.31 13.15
N ARG A 31 -6.51 -2.25 13.44
CA ARG A 31 -5.84 -2.11 14.73
C ARG A 31 -6.84 -2.14 15.88
N LYS A 32 -7.90 -1.38 15.76
CA LYS A 32 -8.93 -1.34 16.81
C LYS A 32 -9.63 -2.67 16.97
N LYS A 33 -9.97 -3.32 15.86
CA LYS A 33 -10.63 -4.63 15.92
C LYS A 33 -9.71 -5.73 16.45
N SER A 34 -8.41 -5.56 16.33
CA SER A 34 -7.45 -6.59 16.77
C SER A 34 -7.51 -6.83 18.28
N ALA A 35 -8.06 -5.91 19.05
CA ALA A 35 -8.22 -6.09 20.47
C ALA A 35 -9.17 -7.25 20.81
N THR A 36 -10.18 -7.50 19.96
CA THR A 36 -11.20 -8.51 20.23
C THR A 36 -11.37 -9.53 19.11
N SER A 37 -10.66 -9.39 17.99
CA SER A 37 -10.80 -10.28 16.84
C SER A 37 -9.44 -10.83 16.45
N LYS A 38 -9.30 -12.15 16.51
CA LYS A 38 -8.08 -12.82 16.07
C LYS A 38 -7.84 -12.60 14.58
N ASP A 39 -8.90 -12.68 13.78
CA ASP A 39 -8.78 -12.48 12.34
C ASP A 39 -8.28 -11.07 12.02
N ALA A 40 -8.82 -10.06 12.68
CA ALA A 40 -8.36 -8.68 12.47
C ALA A 40 -6.90 -8.52 12.88
N ARG A 41 -6.49 -9.19 13.96
CA ARG A 41 -5.09 -9.13 14.42
C ARG A 41 -4.15 -9.74 13.39
N ILE A 42 -4.55 -10.87 12.80
CA ILE A 42 -3.76 -11.52 11.76
C ILE A 42 -3.63 -10.60 10.54
N GLN A 43 -4.75 -10.01 10.10
CA GLN A 43 -4.73 -9.11 8.95
C GLN A 43 -3.87 -7.88 9.21
N TYR A 44 -3.98 -7.30 10.40
CA TYR A 44 -3.18 -6.14 10.77
C TYR A 44 -1.69 -6.47 10.71
N ASN A 45 -1.30 -7.59 11.33
CA ASN A 45 0.11 -8.00 11.36
C ASN A 45 0.64 -8.29 9.96
N GLN A 46 -0.15 -8.96 9.11
CA GLN A 46 0.24 -9.21 7.73
C GLN A 46 0.46 -7.92 6.97
N THR A 47 -0.42 -6.95 7.19
CA THR A 47 -0.35 -5.67 6.48
C THR A 47 0.88 -4.86 6.91
N VAL A 48 1.10 -4.77 8.21
CA VAL A 48 2.28 -4.06 8.73
C VAL A 48 3.56 -4.70 8.22
N LEU A 49 3.63 -6.04 8.24
CA LEU A 49 4.82 -6.75 7.75
C LEU A 49 5.06 -6.46 6.27
N CYS A 50 4.02 -6.49 5.44
CA CYS A 50 4.18 -6.21 4.02
C CYS A 50 4.66 -4.78 3.77
N ILE A 51 4.14 -3.83 4.52
CA ILE A 51 4.59 -2.43 4.39
C ILE A 51 6.06 -2.31 4.79
N GLU A 52 6.47 -2.99 5.86
CA GLU A 52 7.87 -2.98 6.28
C GLU A 52 8.78 -3.62 5.23
N LEU A 53 8.32 -4.72 4.63
CA LEU A 53 9.09 -5.37 3.56
C LEU A 53 9.24 -4.44 2.36
N LEU A 54 8.20 -3.73 1.98
CA LEU A 54 8.28 -2.75 0.90
C LEU A 54 9.25 -1.63 1.26
N GLN A 55 9.18 -1.14 2.49
CA GLN A 55 10.06 -0.09 2.96
C GLN A 55 11.53 -0.49 2.89
N ASN A 56 11.83 -1.72 3.21
CA ASN A 56 13.22 -2.18 3.28
C ASN A 56 13.76 -2.70 1.96
N ASN A 57 12.91 -3.18 1.06
CA ASN A 57 13.35 -3.87 -0.16
C ASN A 57 12.83 -3.24 -1.46
N GLY A 58 11.92 -2.28 -1.37
CA GLY A 58 11.31 -1.73 -2.56
C GLY A 58 10.57 -2.81 -3.32
N THR A 59 10.59 -2.74 -4.63
CA THR A 59 9.89 -3.72 -5.47
C THR A 59 10.69 -5.02 -5.66
N MET A 60 11.82 -5.16 -4.99
CA MET A 60 12.64 -6.37 -5.06
C MET A 60 12.12 -7.43 -4.08
N LEU A 61 10.87 -7.82 -4.28
CA LEU A 61 10.18 -8.79 -3.42
C LEU A 61 9.50 -9.83 -4.31
N PRO A 62 9.27 -11.05 -3.78
CA PRO A 62 8.59 -12.08 -4.58
C PRO A 62 7.17 -11.66 -4.93
N GLU A 63 6.64 -12.25 -5.99
CA GLU A 63 5.33 -11.91 -6.54
C GLU A 63 4.17 -12.19 -5.57
N ASN A 64 4.37 -13.07 -4.61
CA ASN A 64 3.35 -13.31 -3.59
C ASN A 64 3.28 -12.17 -2.57
N ILE A 65 4.26 -11.27 -2.57
CA ILE A 65 4.27 -10.10 -1.68
C ILE A 65 3.93 -8.83 -2.44
N THR A 66 4.51 -8.63 -3.64
CA THR A 66 4.21 -7.45 -4.44
C THR A 66 4.28 -7.78 -5.91
N LYS A 67 3.44 -7.12 -6.71
CA LYS A 67 3.35 -7.40 -8.13
C LYS A 67 3.06 -6.11 -8.90
N HIS A 68 3.74 -5.95 -10.04
CA HIS A 68 3.43 -4.87 -10.96
C HIS A 68 2.09 -5.15 -11.63
N ILE A 69 1.22 -4.16 -11.69
CA ILE A 69 -0.13 -4.32 -12.28
C ILE A 69 -0.18 -3.72 -13.69
N GLU A 70 -0.02 -2.42 -13.79
CA GLU A 70 0.06 -1.77 -15.10
C GLU A 70 0.54 -0.32 -14.92
N GLU A 71 1.23 0.21 -15.92
CA GLU A 71 1.81 1.54 -15.88
C GLU A 71 2.66 1.73 -14.61
N ASN A 72 2.40 2.74 -13.79
CA ASN A 72 3.16 2.94 -12.57
C ASN A 72 2.52 2.26 -11.35
N ILE A 73 1.44 1.52 -11.54
CA ILE A 73 0.68 0.95 -10.42
C ILE A 73 1.20 -0.43 -10.06
N TRP A 74 1.48 -0.61 -8.78
CA TRP A 74 1.89 -1.87 -8.18
C TRP A 74 0.90 -2.26 -7.10
N GLU A 75 0.94 -3.54 -6.72
CA GLU A 75 0.03 -4.11 -5.74
C GLU A 75 0.82 -4.80 -4.64
N LEU A 76 0.54 -4.46 -3.39
CA LEU A 76 1.07 -5.14 -2.22
C LEU A 76 0.03 -6.15 -1.76
N ARG A 77 0.46 -7.32 -1.30
CA ARG A 77 -0.42 -8.49 -1.09
C ARG A 77 -0.42 -9.05 0.33
N PRO A 78 -0.89 -8.32 1.33
CA PRO A 78 -0.99 -8.89 2.68
C PRO A 78 -2.22 -9.79 2.81
N GLY A 79 -1.99 -11.12 2.79
CA GLY A 79 -3.08 -12.08 2.85
C GLY A 79 -4.04 -11.91 1.67
N ASN A 80 -5.33 -11.75 1.97
CA ASN A 80 -6.35 -11.48 0.96
C ASN A 80 -6.66 -10.00 0.79
N ASN A 81 -5.92 -9.15 1.47
CA ASN A 81 -6.03 -7.71 1.24
C ASN A 81 -5.06 -7.30 0.14
N ARG A 82 -5.40 -6.23 -0.55
CA ARG A 82 -4.54 -5.68 -1.60
C ARG A 82 -4.39 -4.20 -1.35
N ILE A 83 -3.16 -3.68 -1.52
CA ILE A 83 -2.88 -2.26 -1.39
C ILE A 83 -2.20 -1.82 -2.67
N PHE A 84 -2.82 -0.89 -3.40
CA PHE A 84 -2.18 -0.31 -4.57
C PHE A 84 -1.23 0.78 -4.14
N TYR A 85 -0.09 0.87 -4.84
CA TYR A 85 0.90 1.89 -4.56
C TYR A 85 1.68 2.20 -5.83
N PHE A 86 2.45 3.28 -5.80
CA PHE A 86 3.38 3.59 -6.88
C PHE A 86 4.64 4.25 -6.31
N TYR A 87 5.71 4.19 -7.10
CA TYR A 87 6.95 4.85 -6.72
C TYR A 87 6.93 6.28 -7.24
N TYR A 88 7.04 7.24 -6.31
CA TYR A 88 6.95 8.66 -6.66
C TYR A 88 8.30 9.23 -7.11
N GLY A 89 9.40 8.63 -6.71
CA GLY A 89 10.73 9.20 -6.77
C GLY A 89 11.14 9.67 -5.38
N ASN A 90 12.30 10.26 -5.25
CA ASN A 90 12.82 10.71 -3.95
C ASN A 90 12.75 9.61 -2.90
N ASN A 91 13.01 8.37 -3.33
CA ASN A 91 13.05 7.24 -2.41
C ASN A 91 11.72 7.04 -1.67
N SER A 92 10.59 7.30 -2.34
CA SER A 92 9.27 7.30 -1.70
C SER A 92 8.25 6.45 -2.45
N PHE A 93 7.49 5.67 -1.69
CA PHE A 93 6.34 4.93 -2.20
C PHE A 93 5.06 5.57 -1.66
N ILE A 94 4.07 5.73 -2.52
CA ILE A 94 2.78 6.31 -2.15
C ILE A 94 1.75 5.19 -2.14
N LEU A 95 1.21 4.88 -0.97
CA LEU A 95 0.17 3.87 -0.82
C LEU A 95 -1.18 4.52 -1.04
N LEU A 96 -1.96 4.00 -1.99
CA LEU A 96 -3.14 4.68 -2.52
C LEU A 96 -4.44 4.28 -1.81
N HIS A 97 -4.82 3.00 -1.93
CA HIS A 97 -5.99 2.49 -1.22
C HIS A 97 -5.90 0.98 -1.12
N SER A 98 -6.75 0.40 -0.28
CA SER A 98 -6.81 -1.03 -0.08
C SER A 98 -8.17 -1.57 -0.50
N PHE A 99 -8.20 -2.86 -0.83
CA PHE A 99 -9.46 -3.56 -1.02
C PHE A 99 -9.26 -5.04 -0.69
N ARG A 100 -10.38 -5.73 -0.38
CA ARG A 100 -10.35 -7.14 -0.06
C ARG A 100 -10.56 -7.93 -1.34
N LYS A 101 -9.62 -8.79 -1.68
CA LYS A 101 -9.71 -9.58 -2.91
C LYS A 101 -10.73 -10.69 -2.73
N LYS A 102 -11.67 -10.76 -3.66
CA LYS A 102 -12.75 -11.77 -3.64
C LYS A 102 -12.77 -12.64 -4.89
N THR A 103 -11.97 -12.29 -5.90
CA THR A 103 -11.95 -13.00 -7.18
C THR A 103 -10.52 -13.22 -7.61
N GLN A 104 -10.32 -14.08 -8.64
CA GLN A 104 -8.99 -14.37 -9.17
C GLN A 104 -8.34 -13.13 -9.80
N LYS A 105 -9.14 -12.35 -10.52
CA LYS A 105 -8.65 -11.17 -11.20
C LYS A 105 -8.86 -9.92 -10.36
N THR A 106 -7.92 -9.00 -10.42
CA THR A 106 -8.10 -7.68 -9.83
C THR A 106 -9.14 -6.92 -10.64
N PRO A 107 -10.22 -6.44 -10.00
CA PRO A 107 -11.26 -5.72 -10.75
C PRO A 107 -10.73 -4.47 -11.42
N ARG A 108 -11.15 -4.26 -12.67
CA ARG A 108 -10.72 -3.09 -13.44
C ARG A 108 -11.02 -1.77 -12.73
N ARG A 109 -12.16 -1.68 -12.03
CA ARG A 109 -12.51 -0.44 -11.33
C ARG A 109 -11.50 -0.08 -10.24
N GLN A 110 -10.89 -1.10 -9.60
CA GLN A 110 -9.89 -0.84 -8.57
C GLN A 110 -8.61 -0.30 -9.19
N ILE A 111 -8.22 -0.85 -10.33
CA ILE A 111 -7.05 -0.38 -11.06
C ILE A 111 -7.26 1.06 -11.53
N ASN A 112 -8.43 1.35 -12.09
CA ASN A 112 -8.75 2.69 -12.59
C ASN A 112 -8.78 3.70 -11.45
N LYS A 113 -9.29 3.31 -10.27
CA LYS A 113 -9.27 4.17 -9.10
C LYS A 113 -7.83 4.49 -8.69
N ALA A 114 -6.96 3.48 -8.68
CA ALA A 114 -5.56 3.68 -8.31
C ALA A 114 -4.88 4.65 -9.29
N LYS A 115 -5.16 4.51 -10.58
CA LYS A 115 -4.58 5.43 -11.58
C LYS A 115 -5.03 6.86 -11.34
N ALA A 116 -6.31 7.05 -11.06
CA ALA A 116 -6.85 8.38 -10.78
C ALA A 116 -6.23 8.99 -9.53
N GLU A 117 -6.03 8.18 -8.50
CA GLU A 117 -5.38 8.62 -7.26
C GLU A 117 -3.92 9.00 -7.49
N SER A 118 -3.21 8.19 -8.28
CA SER A 118 -1.83 8.49 -8.64
C SER A 118 -1.74 9.81 -9.40
N ASP A 119 -2.63 10.01 -10.38
CA ASP A 119 -2.67 11.25 -11.15
C ASP A 119 -2.96 12.45 -10.26
N ASP A 120 -3.89 12.30 -9.31
CA ASP A 120 -4.23 13.36 -8.38
C ASP A 120 -3.04 13.73 -7.50
N TYR A 121 -2.34 12.71 -6.97
CA TYR A 121 -1.17 12.95 -6.13
C TYR A 121 -0.11 13.73 -6.90
N LEU A 122 0.19 13.27 -8.13
CA LEU A 122 1.21 13.91 -8.95
C LEU A 122 0.83 15.37 -9.31
N ALA A 123 -0.44 15.60 -9.60
CA ALA A 123 -0.91 16.94 -9.95
C ALA A 123 -0.78 17.90 -8.77
N ARG A 124 -1.03 17.45 -7.56
CA ARG A 124 -0.99 18.30 -6.39
C ARG A 124 0.41 18.53 -5.84
N LYS A 125 1.36 17.68 -6.23
CA LYS A 125 2.74 17.79 -5.72
C LYS A 125 3.60 18.75 -6.53
N ASP A 126 3.14 19.20 -7.65
CA ASP A 126 3.86 20.23 -8.41
C ASP A 126 3.62 21.62 -7.84
#